data_0e2d3776cde99712613c87451a939146
#
_entry.id   0e2d3776cde99712613c87451a939146
#
_cell.length_a   1.000
_cell.length_b   1.000
_cell.length_c   1.000
_cell.angle_alpha   90.00
_cell.angle_beta   90.00
_cell.angle_gamma   90.00
#
_symmetry.space_group_name_H-M   'P 1'
#
loop_
_entity.id
_entity.type
_entity.pdbx_description
1 polymer ?
#
loop_
_entity_poly.entity_id
_entity_poly.type
_entity_poly.pdbx_seq_one_letter_code
_entity_poly.pdbx_strand_id
1 'polypeptide(L)'
;MELLKQDHQRVKELFEQCEGSEDKKEQKQIFKEIKSELEVHARIEETIFYPEMEEHEDLRDMVLESLEEHKQMKTVLREMSKLSPSSEKFKPRFKVLKDDVEHHAEEEEGEKCFLRFAN
;
A
#
# COMPACT_ATOMS: atom_id res chain seq x y z
N MET A 1 -2.15 2.99 16.10
CA MET A 1 -1.04 3.07 15.13
C MET A 1 -0.23 1.81 14.98
N GLU A 2 -0.13 1.02 16.02
CA GLU A 2 0.57 -0.26 15.94
C GLU A 2 -0.03 -1.20 14.90
N LEU A 3 -1.35 -1.23 14.81
CA LEU A 3 -2.05 -2.05 13.81
C LEU A 3 -1.63 -1.70 12.38
N LEU A 4 -1.51 -0.41 12.07
CA LEU A 4 -1.08 0.02 10.74
C LEU A 4 0.37 -0.37 10.45
N LYS A 5 1.23 -0.31 11.46
CA LYS A 5 2.63 -0.75 11.31
C LYS A 5 2.73 -2.24 11.05
N GLN A 6 1.89 -3.04 11.73
CA GLN A 6 1.84 -4.48 11.52
C GLN A 6 1.37 -4.79 10.10
N ASP A 7 0.37 -4.06 9.60
CA ASP A 7 -0.10 -4.21 8.23
C ASP A 7 0.98 -3.87 7.22
N HIS A 8 1.75 -2.79 7.46
CA HIS A 8 2.87 -2.42 6.60
C HIS A 8 3.92 -3.53 6.54
N GLN A 9 4.24 -4.12 7.70
CA GLN A 9 5.22 -5.19 7.78
C GLN A 9 4.74 -6.44 7.04
N ARG A 10 3.46 -6.78 7.19
CA ARG A 10 2.87 -7.93 6.51
C ARG A 10 2.91 -7.76 4.99
N VAL A 11 2.56 -6.58 4.50
CA VAL A 11 2.60 -6.30 3.07
C VAL A 11 4.03 -6.39 2.53
N LYS A 12 4.98 -5.85 3.28
CA LYS A 12 6.40 -5.94 2.91
C LYS A 12 6.84 -7.39 2.77
N GLU A 13 6.47 -8.25 3.70
CA GLU A 13 6.79 -9.67 3.65
C GLU A 13 6.15 -10.35 2.44
N LEU A 14 4.91 -10.00 2.10
CA LEU A 14 4.24 -10.54 0.92
C LEU A 14 4.94 -10.12 -0.37
N PHE A 15 5.40 -8.87 -0.47
CA PHE A 15 6.18 -8.43 -1.63
C PHE A 15 7.46 -9.23 -1.77
N GLU A 16 8.18 -9.45 -0.66
CA GLU A 16 9.41 -10.22 -0.66
C GLU A 16 9.17 -11.68 -1.07
N GLN A 17 8.10 -12.29 -0.57
CA GLN A 17 7.73 -13.66 -0.94
C GLN A 17 7.41 -13.77 -2.43
N CYS A 18 6.70 -12.80 -2.98
CA CYS A 18 6.36 -12.79 -4.40
C CYS A 18 7.59 -12.66 -5.28
N GLU A 19 8.51 -11.76 -4.91
CA GLU A 19 9.76 -11.57 -5.63
C GLU A 19 10.66 -12.80 -5.57
N GLY A 20 10.64 -13.52 -4.45
CA GLY A 20 11.47 -14.70 -4.23
C GLY A 20 10.91 -15.97 -4.87
N SER A 21 9.68 -15.95 -5.35
CA SER A 21 9.07 -17.13 -5.95
C SER A 21 9.36 -17.20 -7.45
N GLU A 22 9.68 -18.40 -7.92
CA GLU A 22 9.86 -18.66 -9.35
C GLU A 22 8.62 -19.33 -9.95
N ASP A 23 7.69 -19.78 -9.09
CA ASP A 23 6.43 -20.40 -9.51
C ASP A 23 5.40 -19.34 -9.85
N LYS A 24 4.98 -19.32 -11.11
CA LYS A 24 4.02 -18.31 -11.60
C LYS A 24 2.64 -18.42 -10.92
N LYS A 25 2.21 -19.62 -10.57
CA LYS A 25 0.96 -19.82 -9.86
C LYS A 25 1.04 -19.25 -8.45
N GLU A 26 2.16 -19.49 -7.79
CA GLU A 26 2.41 -18.94 -6.45
C GLU A 26 2.49 -17.42 -6.49
N GLN A 27 3.20 -16.86 -7.46
CA GLN A 27 3.28 -15.40 -7.63
C GLN A 27 1.88 -14.78 -7.80
N LYS A 28 1.04 -15.41 -8.60
CA LYS A 28 -0.33 -14.93 -8.82
C LYS A 28 -1.14 -14.96 -7.52
N GLN A 29 -1.00 -16.03 -6.75
CA GLN A 29 -1.71 -16.18 -5.49
C GLN A 29 -1.25 -15.13 -4.47
N ILE A 30 0.06 -14.94 -4.35
CA ILE A 30 0.63 -13.95 -3.45
C ILE A 30 0.20 -12.53 -3.87
N PHE A 31 0.20 -12.26 -5.17
CA PHE A 31 -0.26 -10.96 -5.67
C PHE A 31 -1.71 -10.68 -5.28
N LYS A 32 -2.59 -11.68 -5.34
CA LYS A 32 -3.98 -11.54 -4.90
C LYS A 32 -4.06 -11.19 -3.42
N GLU A 33 -3.20 -11.77 -2.60
CA GLU A 33 -3.13 -11.46 -1.17
C GLU A 33 -2.65 -10.02 -0.96
N ILE A 34 -1.62 -9.60 -1.69
CA ILE A 34 -1.12 -8.23 -1.64
C ILE A 34 -2.24 -7.24 -1.98
N LYS A 35 -2.95 -7.50 -3.07
CA LYS A 35 -4.05 -6.66 -3.51
C LYS A 35 -5.12 -6.53 -2.43
N SER A 36 -5.53 -7.66 -1.85
CA SER A 36 -6.53 -7.68 -0.79
C SER A 36 -6.07 -6.90 0.44
N GLU A 37 -4.84 -7.13 0.89
CA GLU A 37 -4.30 -6.43 2.06
C GLU A 37 -4.21 -4.92 1.83
N LEU A 38 -3.75 -4.51 0.65
CA LEU A 38 -3.64 -3.08 0.32
C LEU A 38 -5.01 -2.41 0.23
N GLU A 39 -5.98 -3.08 -0.37
CA GLU A 39 -7.34 -2.54 -0.48
C GLU A 39 -8.00 -2.37 0.90
N VAL A 40 -7.85 -3.37 1.77
CA VAL A 40 -8.37 -3.30 3.13
C VAL A 40 -7.69 -2.20 3.93
N HIS A 41 -6.36 -2.14 3.85
CA HIS A 41 -5.58 -1.12 4.55
C HIS A 41 -5.98 0.30 4.12
N ALA A 42 -6.08 0.52 2.81
CA ALA A 42 -6.49 1.81 2.26
C ALA A 42 -7.91 2.19 2.72
N ARG A 43 -8.81 1.21 2.76
CA ARG A 43 -10.19 1.45 3.19
C ARG A 43 -10.24 1.85 4.66
N ILE A 44 -9.47 1.19 5.51
CA ILE A 44 -9.41 1.53 6.94
C ILE A 44 -8.91 2.96 7.11
N GLU A 45 -7.85 3.33 6.41
CA GLU A 45 -7.33 4.69 6.46
C GLU A 45 -8.34 5.72 5.98
N GLU A 46 -8.98 5.47 4.84
CA GLU A 46 -9.92 6.40 4.22
C GLU A 46 -11.21 6.57 5.03
N THR A 47 -11.65 5.53 5.73
CA THR A 47 -12.92 5.58 6.47
C THR A 47 -12.78 5.91 7.93
N ILE A 48 -11.64 5.63 8.55
CA ILE A 48 -11.44 5.79 9.99
C ILE A 48 -10.39 6.85 10.32
N PHE A 49 -9.17 6.68 9.81
CA PHE A 49 -8.05 7.53 10.23
C PHE A 49 -8.01 8.88 9.53
N TYR A 50 -8.16 8.91 8.22
CA TYR A 50 -8.04 10.15 7.46
C TYR A 50 -9.13 11.16 7.80
N PRO A 51 -10.40 10.77 8.00
CA PRO A 51 -11.42 11.75 8.41
C PRO A 51 -11.09 12.45 9.72
N GLU A 52 -10.53 11.72 10.69
CA GLU A 52 -10.09 12.34 11.96
C GLU A 52 -8.86 13.21 11.76
N MET A 53 -7.91 12.76 10.95
CA MET A 53 -6.70 13.54 10.68
C MET A 53 -6.99 14.84 9.96
N GLU A 54 -7.98 14.86 9.07
CA GLU A 54 -8.37 16.07 8.34
C GLU A 54 -8.87 17.18 9.25
N GLU A 55 -9.36 16.87 10.45
CA GLU A 55 -9.77 17.85 11.41
C GLU A 55 -8.58 18.67 11.94
N HIS A 56 -7.37 18.13 11.80
CA HIS A 56 -6.14 18.84 12.17
C HIS A 56 -5.58 19.52 10.93
N GLU A 57 -5.59 20.85 10.97
CA GLU A 57 -5.20 21.68 9.82
C GLU A 57 -3.81 21.33 9.28
N ASP A 58 -2.87 21.01 10.16
CA ASP A 58 -1.50 20.68 9.78
C ASP A 58 -1.34 19.29 9.15
N LEU A 59 -2.38 18.44 9.22
CA LEU A 59 -2.38 17.11 8.62
C LEU A 59 -3.24 17.01 7.36
N ARG A 60 -4.03 18.03 7.10
CA ARG A 60 -4.99 18.01 5.99
C ARG A 60 -4.33 17.79 4.63
N ASP A 61 -3.29 18.55 4.32
CA ASP A 61 -2.60 18.45 3.04
C ASP A 61 -1.99 17.06 2.85
N MET A 62 -1.44 16.50 3.91
CA MET A 62 -0.87 15.14 3.89
C MET A 62 -1.95 14.11 3.58
N VAL A 63 -3.14 14.24 4.19
CA VAL A 63 -4.25 13.33 3.94
C VAL A 63 -4.71 13.42 2.49
N LEU A 64 -4.85 14.62 1.95
CA LEU A 64 -5.26 14.81 0.56
C LEU A 64 -4.26 14.18 -0.41
N GLU A 65 -2.97 14.34 -0.15
CA GLU A 65 -1.93 13.71 -0.94
C GLU A 65 -2.01 12.18 -0.85
N SER A 66 -2.20 11.65 0.36
CA SER A 66 -2.34 10.21 0.58
C SER A 66 -3.53 9.62 -0.17
N LEU A 67 -4.64 10.35 -0.24
CA LEU A 67 -5.81 9.91 -1.00
C LEU A 67 -5.50 9.81 -2.49
N GLU A 68 -4.72 10.75 -3.04
CA GLU A 68 -4.30 10.67 -4.44
C GLU A 68 -3.35 9.49 -4.67
N GLU A 69 -2.45 9.23 -3.74
CA GLU A 69 -1.55 8.06 -3.80
C GLU A 69 -2.35 6.76 -3.78
N HIS A 70 -3.41 6.68 -2.96
CA HIS A 70 -4.29 5.51 -2.93
C HIS A 70 -4.98 5.28 -4.28
N LYS A 71 -5.42 6.34 -4.94
CA LYS A 71 -6.04 6.24 -6.27
C LYS A 71 -5.08 5.65 -7.28
N GLN A 72 -3.84 6.12 -7.28
CA GLN A 72 -2.80 5.60 -8.17
C GLN A 72 -2.51 4.14 -7.89
N MET A 73 -2.39 3.78 -6.62
CA MET A 73 -2.16 2.39 -6.21
C MET A 73 -3.30 1.48 -6.68
N LYS A 74 -4.54 1.89 -6.47
CA LYS A 74 -5.71 1.10 -6.89
C LYS A 74 -5.74 0.90 -8.41
N THR A 75 -5.34 1.92 -9.17
CA THR A 75 -5.25 1.84 -10.63
C THR A 75 -4.21 0.81 -11.05
N VAL A 76 -3.02 0.87 -10.44
CA VAL A 76 -1.94 -0.08 -10.74
C VAL A 76 -2.36 -1.50 -10.40
N LEU A 77 -2.97 -1.69 -9.22
CA LEU A 77 -3.46 -3.01 -8.81
C LEU A 77 -4.46 -3.58 -9.80
N ARG A 78 -5.39 -2.75 -10.26
CA ARG A 78 -6.40 -3.17 -11.23
C ARG A 78 -5.77 -3.57 -12.56
N GLU A 79 -4.83 -2.76 -13.05
CA GLU A 79 -4.12 -3.06 -14.30
C GLU A 79 -3.32 -4.35 -14.18
N MET A 80 -2.60 -4.53 -13.06
CA MET A 80 -1.81 -5.74 -12.83
C MET A 80 -2.67 -6.99 -12.70
N SER A 81 -3.89 -6.86 -12.18
CA SER A 81 -4.82 -7.98 -12.07
C SER A 81 -5.17 -8.59 -13.43
N LYS A 82 -5.00 -7.82 -14.50
CA LYS A 82 -5.26 -8.28 -15.87
C LYS A 82 -4.03 -8.90 -16.52
N LEU A 83 -2.87 -8.81 -15.89
CA LEU A 83 -1.63 -9.34 -16.41
C LEU A 83 -1.36 -10.72 -15.84
N SER A 84 -0.77 -11.60 -16.68
CA SER A 84 -0.19 -12.83 -16.18
C SER A 84 1.16 -12.53 -15.52
N PRO A 85 1.55 -13.23 -14.45
CA PRO A 85 2.90 -13.11 -13.90
C PRO A 85 3.99 -13.44 -14.92
N SER A 86 3.64 -14.12 -16.02
CA SER A 86 4.55 -14.41 -17.12
C SER A 86 4.73 -13.24 -18.09
N SER A 87 3.88 -12.22 -18.00
CA SER A 87 4.00 -11.04 -18.85
C SER A 87 5.27 -10.26 -18.52
N GLU A 88 5.97 -9.80 -19.54
CA GLU A 88 7.16 -8.95 -19.35
C GLU A 88 6.86 -7.63 -18.65
N LYS A 89 5.59 -7.21 -18.65
CA LYS A 89 5.15 -5.99 -17.96
C LYS A 89 4.89 -6.18 -16.47
N PHE A 90 4.69 -7.42 -16.03
CA PHE A 90 4.34 -7.71 -14.64
C PHE A 90 5.46 -7.30 -13.68
N LYS A 91 6.67 -7.76 -13.92
CA LYS A 91 7.80 -7.51 -13.01
C LYS A 91 8.13 -6.04 -12.85
N PRO A 92 8.23 -5.23 -13.94
CA PRO A 92 8.47 -3.79 -13.79
C PRO A 92 7.36 -3.07 -13.04
N ARG A 93 6.10 -3.40 -13.31
CA ARG A 93 4.96 -2.78 -12.62
C ARG A 93 4.92 -3.18 -11.15
N PHE A 94 5.26 -4.42 -10.87
CA PHE A 94 5.34 -4.93 -9.49
C PHE A 94 6.37 -4.15 -8.68
N LYS A 95 7.53 -3.89 -9.29
CA LYS A 95 8.57 -3.13 -8.64
C LYS A 95 8.14 -1.69 -8.34
N VAL A 96 7.48 -1.04 -9.30
CA VAL A 96 6.97 0.32 -9.09
C VAL A 96 5.93 0.33 -7.97
N LEU A 97 5.02 -0.64 -7.98
CA LEU A 97 4.02 -0.78 -6.92
C LEU A 97 4.67 -0.92 -5.55
N LYS A 98 5.67 -1.80 -5.46
CA LYS A 98 6.39 -2.04 -4.21
C LYS A 98 7.05 -0.75 -3.70
N ASP A 99 7.76 -0.05 -4.58
CA ASP A 99 8.45 1.19 -4.21
C ASP A 99 7.46 2.25 -3.73
N ASP A 100 6.34 2.39 -4.43
CA ASP A 100 5.31 3.37 -4.06
C ASP A 100 4.67 3.03 -2.71
N VAL A 101 4.37 1.75 -2.48
CA VAL A 101 3.77 1.30 -1.22
C VAL A 101 4.75 1.50 -0.06
N GLU A 102 6.00 1.16 -0.24
CA GLU A 102 7.03 1.34 0.79
C GLU A 102 7.20 2.82 1.13
N HIS A 103 7.24 3.67 0.11
CA HIS A 103 7.37 5.11 0.31
C HIS A 103 6.19 5.68 1.10
N HIS A 104 4.97 5.28 0.73
CA HIS A 104 3.75 5.69 1.41
C HIS A 104 3.75 5.25 2.87
N ALA A 105 4.16 4.00 3.13
CA ALA A 105 4.24 3.46 4.49
C ALA A 105 5.26 4.23 5.34
N GLU A 106 6.41 4.55 4.76
CA GLU A 106 7.44 5.32 5.46
C GLU A 106 6.94 6.72 5.81
N GLU A 107 6.22 7.37 4.92
CA GLU A 107 5.63 8.68 5.20
C GLU A 107 4.63 8.61 6.34
N GLU A 108 3.77 7.59 6.34
CA GLU A 108 2.76 7.43 7.38
C GLU A 108 3.38 7.10 8.73
N GLU A 109 4.45 6.33 8.78
CA GLU A 109 5.15 5.99 10.01
C GLU A 109 6.06 7.10 10.50
N GLY A 110 6.31 8.11 9.67
CA GLY A 110 7.16 9.23 10.00
C GLY A 110 6.56 10.15 11.06
N GLU A 111 7.44 10.93 11.67
CA GLU A 111 7.11 11.88 12.73
C GLU A 111 5.99 12.86 12.37
N LYS A 112 5.92 13.22 11.10
CA LYS A 112 4.96 14.22 10.63
C LYS A 112 3.53 13.71 10.62
N CYS A 113 3.33 12.40 10.60
CA CYS A 113 1.99 11.83 10.48
C CYS A 113 1.56 11.13 11.77
N PHE A 114 2.07 9.92 12.00
CA PHE A 114 1.57 9.08 13.10
C PHE A 114 1.90 9.62 14.49
N LEU A 115 3.08 10.15 14.71
CA LEU A 115 3.44 10.67 16.02
C LEU A 115 2.62 11.90 16.40
N ARG A 116 2.36 12.78 15.46
CA ARG A 116 1.50 13.95 15.69
C ARG A 116 0.07 13.54 15.99
N PHE A 117 -0.44 12.60 15.21
CA PHE A 117 -1.82 12.13 15.36
C PHE A 117 -1.98 11.34 16.67
N ALA A 118 -0.99 10.56 17.05
CA ALA A 118 -1.03 9.74 18.27
C ALA A 118 -0.92 10.59 19.55
N ASN A 119 -0.36 11.77 19.46
CA ASN A 119 -0.23 12.69 20.60
C ASN A 119 -1.37 13.66 20.65
#